data_84ce94d5bd28de422d097ba282fbf0ea
#
_entry.id   84ce94d5bd28de422d097ba282fbf0ea
#
_cell.length_a   1.000
_cell.length_b   1.000
_cell.length_c   1.000
_cell.angle_alpha   90.00
_cell.angle_beta   90.00
_cell.angle_gamma   90.00
#
_symmetry.space_group_name_H-M   'P 1'
#
loop_
_entity.id
_entity.type
_entity.pdbx_description
1 polymer ?
#
loop_
_entity_poly.entity_id
_entity_poly.type
_entity_poly.pdbx_seq_one_letter_code
_entity_poly.pdbx_strand_id
1 'polypeptide(L)'
;MTDVTVRAEGVTKRFRDRDHGAVTAVDRLSLEVRTGELTALVGPDGAGKTTLMRMIAGLLRPDAGALSVLGLDVAVDPQSVQDRISYMPQRFGLYEDLSVQENLDLYADLHGVPAAVRLKRFPRMLEMTDLSRFTGRPAGQLSGGMKQKLGLACTLVRAPDLLLLDEPSVGVDPLSRRDLWQIVRQLVEDEGLSVIVSTAYMDEAERSSQVFVMQGGRVLAEGAPATLRARAHGLTYSVTPPPDAPARRLQARLIDAPGLIVDAVPQGGDVRFIRQPGATETGLHALLDGAPFAARPEDLEDAFMILLRQQDSAIPAPVVSTPTETVWDADAGPVILVRDLVRRFGDFTAVASTSFEVARGEIFGLLGPNGAGKTTTIRMLCGLLPATSGHLEVAGLNLRHARAQARARIGYVAQKFALYGNLTVRENLTFFGGAYGLAGRTLRNRIAQIVKQFDLDPAAKSGLLPAGYKQRLAMATGLLHQPEILFLDEPTSGIDPLARRGFWRTITALAEAGVTIVVTTHFMEEAEYCDRIAIQDAGEMLAIGSPREVRDR
;
A
#
# COMPACT_ATOMS: atom_id res chain seq x y z
N MET A 1 -39.07 -7.91 4.36
CA MET A 1 -37.91 -7.28 3.69
C MET A 1 -36.83 -8.32 3.72
N THR A 2 -36.15 -8.59 2.61
CA THR A 2 -35.09 -9.60 2.56
C THR A 2 -33.89 -9.10 3.37
N ASP A 3 -33.47 -9.88 4.38
CA ASP A 3 -32.28 -9.54 5.21
C ASP A 3 -30.95 -9.56 4.45
N VAL A 4 -30.99 -9.74 3.12
CA VAL A 4 -29.83 -9.92 2.23
C VAL A 4 -29.82 -8.86 1.14
N THR A 5 -28.78 -8.05 1.13
CA THR A 5 -28.55 -7.01 0.11
C THR A 5 -27.88 -7.55 -1.15
N VAL A 6 -26.90 -8.46 -1.00
CA VAL A 6 -26.22 -9.11 -2.13
C VAL A 6 -26.19 -10.61 -1.91
N ARG A 7 -26.58 -11.39 -2.93
CA ARG A 7 -26.46 -12.84 -2.95
C ARG A 7 -25.74 -13.27 -4.23
N ALA A 8 -24.64 -13.96 -4.09
CA ALA A 8 -23.88 -14.57 -5.16
C ALA A 8 -23.89 -16.09 -5.00
N GLU A 9 -24.22 -16.83 -6.07
CA GLU A 9 -24.30 -18.29 -6.06
C GLU A 9 -23.49 -18.85 -7.25
N GLY A 10 -22.31 -19.42 -6.96
CA GLY A 10 -21.43 -20.03 -7.96
C GLY A 10 -20.94 -19.06 -9.05
N VAL A 11 -20.83 -17.77 -8.72
CA VAL A 11 -20.50 -16.72 -9.69
C VAL A 11 -19.10 -16.90 -10.23
N THR A 12 -18.97 -16.85 -11.56
CA THR A 12 -17.70 -16.99 -12.26
C THR A 12 -17.50 -15.84 -13.24
N LYS A 13 -16.27 -15.28 -13.27
CA LYS A 13 -15.86 -14.28 -14.26
C LYS A 13 -14.50 -14.61 -14.85
N ARG A 14 -14.42 -14.64 -16.19
CA ARG A 14 -13.21 -14.90 -16.94
C ARG A 14 -12.91 -13.74 -17.86
N PHE A 15 -11.64 -13.40 -17.99
CA PHE A 15 -11.14 -12.45 -18.97
C PHE A 15 -10.29 -13.21 -20.00
N ARG A 16 -10.45 -12.86 -21.27
CA ARG A 16 -9.58 -13.37 -22.34
C ARG A 16 -8.37 -12.44 -22.44
N ASP A 17 -7.22 -12.97 -22.14
CA ASP A 17 -5.94 -12.33 -22.48
C ASP A 17 -5.49 -12.86 -23.85
N ARG A 18 -5.06 -11.97 -24.75
CA ARG A 18 -4.60 -12.35 -26.09
C ARG A 18 -3.30 -13.14 -26.05
N ASP A 19 -2.48 -12.92 -25.04
CA ASP A 19 -1.13 -13.46 -24.95
C ASP A 19 -1.00 -14.60 -23.92
N HIS A 20 -1.88 -14.67 -22.91
CA HIS A 20 -1.79 -15.61 -21.78
C HIS A 20 -3.01 -16.53 -21.62
N GLY A 21 -3.96 -16.53 -22.58
CA GLY A 21 -5.15 -17.37 -22.51
C GLY A 21 -6.27 -16.79 -21.64
N ALA A 22 -7.15 -17.63 -21.08
CA ALA A 22 -8.27 -17.18 -20.24
C ALA A 22 -7.84 -17.10 -18.77
N VAL A 23 -7.92 -15.91 -18.17
CA VAL A 23 -7.71 -15.68 -16.73
C VAL A 23 -9.06 -15.72 -16.01
N THR A 24 -9.22 -16.60 -15.02
CA THR A 24 -10.41 -16.66 -14.18
C THR A 24 -10.20 -15.72 -12.98
N ALA A 25 -10.87 -14.58 -12.98
CA ALA A 25 -10.76 -13.57 -11.93
C ALA A 25 -11.67 -13.85 -10.74
N VAL A 26 -12.83 -14.50 -10.97
CA VAL A 26 -13.75 -15.00 -9.94
C VAL A 26 -14.15 -16.40 -10.34
N ASP A 27 -14.03 -17.39 -9.45
CA ASP A 27 -14.22 -18.81 -9.72
C ASP A 27 -15.25 -19.42 -8.76
N ARG A 28 -16.49 -19.64 -9.26
CA ARG A 28 -17.61 -20.29 -8.56
C ARG A 28 -17.80 -19.73 -7.14
N LEU A 29 -17.68 -18.41 -7.01
CA LEU A 29 -17.79 -17.72 -5.74
C LEU A 29 -19.25 -17.65 -5.27
N SER A 30 -19.46 -17.97 -3.99
CA SER A 30 -20.75 -17.80 -3.32
C SER A 30 -20.55 -16.96 -2.06
N LEU A 31 -21.44 -15.99 -1.83
CA LEU A 31 -21.49 -15.17 -0.60
C LEU A 31 -22.85 -14.53 -0.43
N GLU A 32 -23.15 -14.14 0.82
CA GLU A 32 -24.31 -13.33 1.17
C GLU A 32 -23.91 -12.12 2.01
N VAL A 33 -24.37 -10.93 1.63
CA VAL A 33 -24.17 -9.68 2.37
C VAL A 33 -25.50 -9.24 2.99
N ARG A 34 -25.48 -8.98 4.28
CA ARG A 34 -26.66 -8.56 5.04
C ARG A 34 -27.00 -7.08 4.83
N THR A 35 -28.27 -6.75 4.96
CA THR A 35 -28.77 -5.38 4.85
C THR A 35 -28.39 -4.56 6.07
N GLY A 36 -27.97 -3.29 5.84
CA GLY A 36 -27.65 -2.33 6.90
C GLY A 36 -26.35 -2.62 7.66
N GLU A 37 -25.48 -3.46 7.10
CA GLU A 37 -24.20 -3.81 7.72
C GLU A 37 -23.01 -3.33 6.88
N LEU A 38 -21.87 -3.16 7.55
CA LEU A 38 -20.57 -2.96 6.92
C LEU A 38 -19.93 -4.34 6.68
N THR A 39 -19.67 -4.66 5.42
CA THR A 39 -19.02 -5.90 4.99
C THR A 39 -17.68 -5.60 4.34
N ALA A 40 -16.61 -6.31 4.74
CA ALA A 40 -15.29 -6.19 4.13
C ALA A 40 -14.96 -7.36 3.21
N LEU A 41 -14.38 -7.05 2.05
CA LEU A 41 -13.74 -8.00 1.14
C LEU A 41 -12.23 -7.82 1.28
N VAL A 42 -11.52 -8.80 1.82
CA VAL A 42 -10.08 -8.76 2.01
C VAL A 42 -9.38 -9.86 1.20
N GLY A 43 -8.16 -9.63 0.83
CA GLY A 43 -7.38 -10.59 0.04
C GLY A 43 -6.20 -9.95 -0.67
N PRO A 44 -5.24 -10.75 -1.13
CA PRO A 44 -4.09 -10.24 -1.86
C PRO A 44 -4.49 -9.58 -3.19
N ASP A 45 -3.52 -8.91 -3.80
CA ASP A 45 -3.68 -8.37 -5.15
C ASP A 45 -4.00 -9.50 -6.14
N GLY A 46 -5.00 -9.26 -6.99
CA GLY A 46 -5.48 -10.28 -7.92
C GLY A 46 -6.45 -11.30 -7.31
N ALA A 47 -6.84 -11.19 -6.05
CA ALA A 47 -7.82 -12.09 -5.43
C ALA A 47 -9.23 -12.02 -6.04
N GLY A 48 -9.51 -11.02 -6.89
CA GLY A 48 -10.81 -10.85 -7.56
C GLY A 48 -11.74 -9.83 -6.91
N LYS A 49 -11.32 -9.12 -5.85
CA LYS A 49 -12.12 -8.13 -5.09
C LYS A 49 -12.78 -7.09 -6.01
N THR A 50 -11.98 -6.32 -6.74
CA THR A 50 -12.47 -5.29 -7.69
C THR A 50 -13.38 -5.89 -8.78
N THR A 51 -13.08 -7.10 -9.27
CA THR A 51 -13.94 -7.77 -10.26
C THR A 51 -15.30 -8.08 -9.67
N LEU A 52 -15.34 -8.62 -8.45
CA LEU A 52 -16.58 -8.89 -7.73
C LEU A 52 -17.36 -7.59 -7.47
N MET A 53 -16.69 -6.52 -6.99
CA MET A 53 -17.31 -5.21 -6.76
C MET A 53 -17.95 -4.65 -8.04
N ARG A 54 -17.26 -4.75 -9.18
CA ARG A 54 -17.80 -4.31 -10.49
C ARG A 54 -18.97 -5.18 -10.96
N MET A 55 -18.99 -6.47 -10.65
CA MET A 55 -20.16 -7.32 -10.92
C MET A 55 -21.34 -6.92 -10.05
N ILE A 56 -21.14 -6.72 -8.74
CA ILE A 56 -22.18 -6.23 -7.82
C ILE A 56 -22.71 -4.86 -8.29
N ALA A 57 -21.82 -4.00 -8.80
CA ALA A 57 -22.19 -2.69 -9.36
C ALA A 57 -22.92 -2.76 -10.72
N GLY A 58 -23.17 -3.95 -11.28
CA GLY A 58 -23.78 -4.08 -12.60
C GLY A 58 -22.91 -3.61 -13.78
N LEU A 59 -21.62 -3.35 -13.54
CA LEU A 59 -20.66 -2.90 -14.56
C LEU A 59 -20.04 -4.08 -15.33
N LEU A 60 -20.08 -5.28 -14.76
CA LEU A 60 -19.61 -6.51 -15.37
C LEU A 60 -20.66 -7.60 -15.19
N ARG A 61 -20.97 -8.32 -16.27
CA ARG A 61 -21.84 -9.50 -16.18
C ARG A 61 -21.04 -10.72 -15.75
N PRO A 62 -21.54 -11.56 -14.83
CA PRO A 62 -20.98 -12.88 -14.59
C PRO A 62 -21.05 -13.75 -15.88
N ASP A 63 -20.08 -14.64 -16.06
CA ASP A 63 -20.06 -15.59 -17.16
C ASP A 63 -20.81 -16.89 -16.79
N ALA A 64 -20.95 -17.17 -15.48
CA ALA A 64 -21.76 -18.27 -14.94
C ALA A 64 -22.16 -17.96 -13.48
N GLY A 65 -23.15 -18.69 -12.96
CA GLY A 65 -23.72 -18.50 -11.65
C GLY A 65 -24.81 -17.42 -11.64
N ALA A 66 -25.36 -17.12 -10.45
CA ALA A 66 -26.39 -16.13 -10.25
C ALA A 66 -25.90 -15.04 -9.31
N LEU A 67 -26.19 -13.77 -9.62
CA LEU A 67 -25.87 -12.62 -8.79
C LEU A 67 -27.09 -11.72 -8.67
N SER A 68 -27.63 -11.61 -7.46
CA SER A 68 -28.70 -10.68 -7.16
C SER A 68 -28.22 -9.57 -6.20
N VAL A 69 -28.63 -8.34 -6.47
CA VAL A 69 -28.33 -7.15 -5.68
C VAL A 69 -29.62 -6.41 -5.42
N LEU A 70 -29.93 -6.16 -4.15
CA LEU A 70 -31.18 -5.52 -3.71
C LEU A 70 -32.44 -6.25 -4.26
N GLY A 71 -32.35 -7.57 -4.42
CA GLY A 71 -33.40 -8.41 -4.98
C GLY A 71 -33.51 -8.41 -6.51
N LEU A 72 -32.61 -7.71 -7.23
CA LEU A 72 -32.56 -7.63 -8.68
C LEU A 72 -31.47 -8.52 -9.24
N ASP A 73 -31.75 -9.24 -10.33
CA ASP A 73 -30.73 -10.03 -11.04
C ASP A 73 -29.86 -9.13 -11.90
N VAL A 74 -28.57 -9.08 -11.59
CA VAL A 74 -27.57 -8.23 -12.27
C VAL A 74 -27.41 -8.61 -13.75
N ALA A 75 -27.59 -9.87 -14.12
CA ALA A 75 -27.47 -10.29 -15.51
C ALA A 75 -28.69 -9.88 -16.38
N VAL A 76 -29.85 -9.72 -15.75
CA VAL A 76 -31.12 -9.36 -16.40
C VAL A 76 -31.33 -7.86 -16.45
N ASP A 77 -31.18 -7.17 -15.30
CA ASP A 77 -31.46 -5.74 -15.18
C ASP A 77 -30.34 -5.00 -14.43
N PRO A 78 -29.16 -4.85 -15.04
CA PRO A 78 -28.06 -4.11 -14.43
C PRO A 78 -28.36 -2.62 -14.23
N GLN A 79 -29.23 -2.02 -15.04
CA GLN A 79 -29.54 -0.60 -14.93
C GLN A 79 -30.33 -0.30 -13.65
N SER A 80 -31.35 -1.08 -13.33
CA SER A 80 -32.10 -0.92 -12.08
C SER A 80 -31.22 -1.14 -10.84
N VAL A 81 -30.20 -2.00 -10.92
CA VAL A 81 -29.18 -2.15 -9.88
C VAL A 81 -28.37 -0.85 -9.77
N GLN A 82 -27.79 -0.36 -10.90
CA GLN A 82 -27.00 0.87 -10.93
C GLN A 82 -27.79 2.07 -10.45
N ASP A 83 -29.09 2.08 -10.66
CA ASP A 83 -29.98 3.15 -10.21
C ASP A 83 -30.14 3.21 -8.67
N ARG A 84 -29.82 2.17 -7.94
CA ARG A 84 -30.02 2.07 -6.50
C ARG A 84 -28.73 1.97 -5.70
N ILE A 85 -27.59 1.80 -6.38
CA ILE A 85 -26.29 1.68 -5.73
C ILE A 85 -25.41 2.88 -6.02
N SER A 86 -24.35 3.04 -5.24
CA SER A 86 -23.23 3.93 -5.57
C SER A 86 -21.91 3.16 -5.48
N TYR A 87 -21.03 3.42 -6.43
CA TYR A 87 -19.72 2.77 -6.51
C TYR A 87 -18.60 3.80 -6.55
N MET A 88 -17.71 3.73 -5.58
CA MET A 88 -16.48 4.50 -5.52
C MET A 88 -15.31 3.59 -5.92
N PRO A 89 -14.78 3.68 -7.14
CA PRO A 89 -13.63 2.89 -7.57
C PRO A 89 -12.34 3.37 -6.88
N GLN A 90 -11.33 2.53 -6.84
CA GLN A 90 -10.01 2.83 -6.27
C GLN A 90 -9.41 4.14 -6.80
N ARG A 91 -9.66 4.48 -8.06
CA ARG A 91 -9.35 5.78 -8.65
C ARG A 91 -10.66 6.49 -8.97
N PHE A 92 -11.09 7.34 -8.07
CA PHE A 92 -12.28 8.14 -8.30
C PHE A 92 -11.99 9.26 -9.30
N GLY A 93 -12.88 9.43 -10.27
CA GLY A 93 -12.72 10.36 -11.39
C GLY A 93 -13.09 11.81 -11.03
N LEU A 94 -12.47 12.41 -10.01
CA LEU A 94 -12.64 13.84 -9.76
C LEU A 94 -12.06 14.65 -10.92
N TYR A 95 -12.78 15.69 -11.29
CA TYR A 95 -12.31 16.69 -12.24
C TYR A 95 -11.46 17.71 -11.47
N GLU A 96 -10.14 17.61 -11.64
CA GLU A 96 -9.17 18.36 -10.83
C GLU A 96 -9.24 19.87 -11.05
N ASP A 97 -9.66 20.30 -12.24
CA ASP A 97 -9.84 21.71 -12.59
C ASP A 97 -11.15 22.33 -12.05
N LEU A 98 -12.12 21.49 -11.68
CA LEU A 98 -13.36 21.92 -11.06
C LEU A 98 -13.19 22.08 -9.54
N SER A 99 -13.90 23.04 -8.96
CA SER A 99 -14.00 23.22 -7.51
C SER A 99 -14.72 22.05 -6.83
N VAL A 100 -14.66 22.01 -5.50
CA VAL A 100 -15.43 21.04 -4.68
C VAL A 100 -16.91 21.12 -5.01
N GLN A 101 -17.48 22.34 -5.07
CA GLN A 101 -18.90 22.54 -5.38
C GLN A 101 -19.24 22.07 -6.80
N GLU A 102 -18.44 22.46 -7.79
CA GLU A 102 -18.67 22.09 -9.20
C GLU A 102 -18.56 20.57 -9.42
N ASN A 103 -17.66 19.86 -8.71
CA ASN A 103 -17.65 18.41 -8.74
C ASN A 103 -18.95 17.81 -8.20
N LEU A 104 -19.46 18.31 -7.05
CA LEU A 104 -20.74 17.84 -6.49
C LEU A 104 -21.91 18.11 -7.45
N ASP A 105 -21.96 19.30 -8.05
CA ASP A 105 -23.01 19.67 -9.01
C ASP A 105 -22.96 18.78 -10.25
N LEU A 106 -21.77 18.53 -10.80
CA LEU A 106 -21.57 17.66 -11.96
C LEU A 106 -22.06 16.22 -11.67
N TYR A 107 -21.67 15.63 -10.54
CA TYR A 107 -22.13 14.28 -10.19
C TYR A 107 -23.63 14.25 -9.92
N ALA A 108 -24.21 15.31 -9.34
CA ALA A 108 -25.64 15.41 -9.16
C ALA A 108 -26.39 15.54 -10.50
N ASP A 109 -25.83 16.27 -11.47
CA ASP A 109 -26.39 16.38 -12.84
C ASP A 109 -26.34 15.02 -13.55
N LEU A 110 -25.22 14.33 -13.51
CA LEU A 110 -25.05 13.00 -14.11
C LEU A 110 -26.05 11.98 -13.54
N HIS A 111 -26.41 12.11 -12.27
CA HIS A 111 -27.39 11.24 -11.61
C HIS A 111 -28.82 11.79 -11.62
N GLY A 112 -29.09 12.89 -12.28
CA GLY A 112 -30.43 13.49 -12.38
C GLY A 112 -31.00 13.93 -11.02
N VAL A 113 -30.16 14.33 -10.06
CA VAL A 113 -30.62 14.78 -8.73
C VAL A 113 -31.27 16.14 -8.82
N PRO A 114 -32.56 16.30 -8.44
CA PRO A 114 -33.25 17.57 -8.53
C PRO A 114 -32.64 18.69 -7.66
N ALA A 115 -32.66 19.95 -8.13
CA ALA A 115 -32.08 21.08 -7.40
C ALA A 115 -32.61 21.22 -5.96
N ALA A 116 -33.90 20.98 -5.73
CA ALA A 116 -34.48 21.01 -4.38
C ALA A 116 -33.90 19.97 -3.42
N VAL A 117 -33.45 18.81 -3.95
CA VAL A 117 -32.79 17.77 -3.18
C VAL A 117 -31.34 18.17 -2.86
N ARG A 118 -30.64 18.78 -3.85
CA ARG A 118 -29.26 19.26 -3.67
C ARG A 118 -29.13 20.28 -2.54
N LEU A 119 -30.07 21.24 -2.49
CA LEU A 119 -30.11 22.29 -1.46
C LEU A 119 -30.15 21.72 -0.03
N LYS A 120 -30.73 20.54 0.17
CA LYS A 120 -30.80 19.89 1.47
C LYS A 120 -29.60 18.97 1.73
N ARG A 121 -29.10 18.29 0.70
CA ARG A 121 -28.08 17.25 0.83
C ARG A 121 -26.66 17.78 0.84
N PHE A 122 -26.33 18.72 -0.03
CA PHE A 122 -24.96 19.23 -0.15
C PHE A 122 -24.41 19.81 1.15
N PRO A 123 -25.14 20.67 1.89
CA PRO A 123 -24.65 21.17 3.16
C PRO A 123 -24.28 20.05 4.14
N ARG A 124 -25.16 19.03 4.27
CA ARG A 124 -24.92 17.87 5.13
C ARG A 124 -23.68 17.07 4.71
N MET A 125 -23.53 16.81 3.40
CA MET A 125 -22.38 16.06 2.88
C MET A 125 -21.08 16.83 3.04
N LEU A 126 -21.09 18.14 2.80
CA LEU A 126 -19.94 19.02 2.98
C LEU A 126 -19.54 19.13 4.46
N GLU A 127 -20.51 19.18 5.38
CA GLU A 127 -20.27 19.17 6.81
C GLU A 127 -19.67 17.82 7.26
N MET A 128 -20.29 16.71 6.87
CA MET A 128 -19.85 15.35 7.21
C MET A 128 -18.40 15.07 6.73
N THR A 129 -18.02 15.64 5.57
CA THR A 129 -16.69 15.47 4.97
C THR A 129 -15.68 16.55 5.38
N ASP A 130 -16.10 17.53 6.19
CA ASP A 130 -15.32 18.74 6.56
C ASP A 130 -14.80 19.52 5.33
N LEU A 131 -15.62 19.59 4.27
CA LEU A 131 -15.29 20.32 3.05
C LEU A 131 -16.05 21.66 2.91
N SER A 132 -16.89 22.03 3.86
CA SER A 132 -17.73 23.25 3.80
C SER A 132 -16.93 24.53 3.57
N ARG A 133 -15.69 24.60 4.10
CA ARG A 133 -14.79 25.76 3.96
C ARG A 133 -14.02 25.78 2.64
N PHE A 134 -14.12 24.72 1.84
CA PHE A 134 -13.31 24.52 0.63
C PHE A 134 -14.15 24.45 -0.65
N THR A 135 -15.42 24.81 -0.60
CA THR A 135 -16.38 24.67 -1.73
C THR A 135 -15.89 25.31 -3.03
N GLY A 136 -15.23 26.47 -2.96
CA GLY A 136 -14.66 27.15 -4.13
C GLY A 136 -13.25 26.70 -4.53
N ARG A 137 -12.61 25.76 -3.77
CA ARG A 137 -11.24 25.32 -4.07
C ARG A 137 -11.24 24.26 -5.17
N PRO A 138 -10.38 24.40 -6.21
CA PRO A 138 -10.19 23.35 -7.22
C PRO A 138 -9.79 22.01 -6.58
N ALA A 139 -10.39 20.91 -7.05
CA ALA A 139 -10.12 19.59 -6.51
C ALA A 139 -8.64 19.18 -6.66
N GLY A 140 -7.96 19.66 -7.71
CA GLY A 140 -6.52 19.44 -7.90
C GLY A 140 -5.64 19.99 -6.77
N GLN A 141 -6.12 21.00 -6.04
CA GLN A 141 -5.42 21.65 -4.92
C GLN A 141 -5.75 21.02 -3.54
N LEU A 142 -6.61 20.01 -3.49
CA LEU A 142 -6.94 19.29 -2.27
C LEU A 142 -5.84 18.27 -1.93
N SER A 143 -5.68 17.98 -0.63
CA SER A 143 -4.85 16.86 -0.18
C SER A 143 -5.45 15.52 -0.63
N GLY A 144 -4.66 14.45 -0.61
CA GLY A 144 -5.14 13.09 -0.96
C GLY A 144 -6.36 12.68 -0.14
N GLY A 145 -6.33 12.89 1.18
CA GLY A 145 -7.46 12.60 2.05
C GLY A 145 -8.69 13.45 1.76
N MET A 146 -8.52 14.75 1.46
CA MET A 146 -9.63 15.62 1.06
C MET A 146 -10.22 15.19 -0.29
N LYS A 147 -9.40 14.75 -1.25
CA LYS A 147 -9.89 14.19 -2.53
C LYS A 147 -10.73 12.94 -2.31
N GLN A 148 -10.33 12.05 -1.40
CA GLN A 148 -11.11 10.86 -1.06
C GLN A 148 -12.44 11.22 -0.38
N LYS A 149 -12.44 12.18 0.55
CA LYS A 149 -13.66 12.70 1.18
C LYS A 149 -14.60 13.33 0.14
N LEU A 150 -14.07 14.10 -0.83
CA LEU A 150 -14.85 14.65 -1.93
C LEU A 150 -15.39 13.54 -2.84
N GLY A 151 -14.59 12.53 -3.17
CA GLY A 151 -15.02 11.36 -3.92
C GLY A 151 -16.19 10.64 -3.24
N LEU A 152 -16.09 10.41 -1.93
CA LEU A 152 -17.18 9.83 -1.14
C LEU A 152 -18.43 10.73 -1.17
N ALA A 153 -18.29 12.04 -0.99
CA ALA A 153 -19.40 12.98 -1.08
C ALA A 153 -20.08 12.93 -2.46
N CYS A 154 -19.31 12.97 -3.55
CA CYS A 154 -19.84 12.84 -4.91
C CYS A 154 -20.57 11.51 -5.13
N THR A 155 -20.09 10.42 -4.52
CA THR A 155 -20.71 9.10 -4.59
C THR A 155 -22.06 9.07 -3.86
N LEU A 156 -22.23 9.89 -2.83
CA LEU A 156 -23.43 9.97 -1.98
C LEU A 156 -24.46 10.99 -2.44
N VAL A 157 -24.23 11.78 -3.52
CA VAL A 157 -25.19 12.80 -4.00
C VAL A 157 -26.59 12.23 -4.24
N ARG A 158 -26.68 10.93 -4.53
CA ARG A 158 -27.89 10.20 -4.83
C ARG A 158 -28.18 9.15 -3.74
N ALA A 159 -28.58 9.37 -2.61
CA ALA A 159 -28.98 8.44 -1.54
C ALA A 159 -29.04 6.95 -1.98
N PRO A 160 -27.94 6.21 -2.05
CA PRO A 160 -27.95 4.82 -2.49
C PRO A 160 -28.53 3.90 -1.40
N ASP A 161 -29.09 2.74 -1.80
CA ASP A 161 -29.45 1.65 -0.89
C ASP A 161 -28.24 0.77 -0.53
N LEU A 162 -27.20 0.77 -1.40
CA LEU A 162 -25.94 0.06 -1.23
C LEU A 162 -24.78 0.93 -1.69
N LEU A 163 -23.76 1.08 -0.85
CA LEU A 163 -22.51 1.78 -1.16
C LEU A 163 -21.37 0.78 -1.32
N LEU A 164 -20.69 0.85 -2.43
CA LEU A 164 -19.51 0.04 -2.76
C LEU A 164 -18.26 0.92 -2.74
N LEU A 165 -17.26 0.59 -1.90
CA LEU A 165 -16.01 1.31 -1.75
C LEU A 165 -14.83 0.40 -2.09
N ASP A 166 -14.18 0.66 -3.22
CA ASP A 166 -13.07 -0.17 -3.70
C ASP A 166 -11.72 0.46 -3.28
N GLU A 167 -11.13 -0.06 -2.23
CA GLU A 167 -9.87 0.42 -1.63
C GLU A 167 -9.86 1.94 -1.34
N PRO A 168 -10.86 2.46 -0.59
CA PRO A 168 -11.09 3.91 -0.46
C PRO A 168 -9.99 4.66 0.29
N SER A 169 -9.14 3.98 1.04
CA SER A 169 -8.12 4.55 1.92
C SER A 169 -6.69 4.42 1.37
N VAL A 170 -6.51 3.84 0.18
CA VAL A 170 -5.17 3.70 -0.43
C VAL A 170 -4.55 5.07 -0.71
N GLY A 171 -3.32 5.27 -0.21
CA GLY A 171 -2.58 6.54 -0.35
C GLY A 171 -3.10 7.67 0.54
N VAL A 172 -3.94 7.37 1.52
CA VAL A 172 -4.47 8.32 2.50
C VAL A 172 -3.68 8.20 3.80
N ASP A 173 -3.26 9.33 4.35
CA ASP A 173 -2.56 9.37 5.64
C ASP A 173 -3.45 8.90 6.81
N PRO A 174 -2.86 8.47 7.96
CA PRO A 174 -3.61 7.85 9.04
C PRO A 174 -4.73 8.72 9.64
N LEU A 175 -4.55 10.05 9.70
CA LEU A 175 -5.57 10.96 10.22
C LEU A 175 -6.75 11.06 9.26
N SER A 176 -6.48 11.32 7.98
CA SER A 176 -7.50 11.37 6.92
C SER A 176 -8.22 10.02 6.77
N ARG A 177 -7.51 8.90 6.95
CA ARG A 177 -8.08 7.55 6.94
C ARG A 177 -9.05 7.34 8.10
N ARG A 178 -8.68 7.76 9.31
CA ARG A 178 -9.54 7.70 10.49
C ARG A 178 -10.84 8.49 10.28
N ASP A 179 -10.74 9.69 9.73
CA ASP A 179 -11.91 10.54 9.42
C ASP A 179 -12.83 9.88 8.39
N LEU A 180 -12.26 9.31 7.31
CA LEU A 180 -13.03 8.60 6.27
C LEU A 180 -13.83 7.44 6.88
N TRP A 181 -13.20 6.65 7.76
CA TRP A 181 -13.86 5.55 8.44
C TRP A 181 -14.92 5.99 9.45
N GLN A 182 -14.76 7.14 10.07
CA GLN A 182 -15.78 7.74 10.92
C GLN A 182 -17.03 8.08 10.09
N ILE A 183 -16.86 8.65 8.90
CA ILE A 183 -17.97 8.92 7.97
C ILE A 183 -18.67 7.62 7.55
N VAL A 184 -17.92 6.59 7.13
CA VAL A 184 -18.49 5.30 6.73
C VAL A 184 -19.29 4.68 7.87
N ARG A 185 -18.77 4.71 9.10
CA ARG A 185 -19.47 4.21 10.28
C ARG A 185 -20.79 4.95 10.53
N GLN A 186 -20.77 6.29 10.46
CA GLN A 186 -21.96 7.11 10.61
C GLN A 186 -23.04 6.78 9.58
N LEU A 187 -22.67 6.53 8.32
CA LEU A 187 -23.61 6.12 7.28
C LEU A 187 -24.27 4.77 7.59
N VAL A 188 -23.53 3.82 8.16
CA VAL A 188 -24.08 2.50 8.53
C VAL A 188 -24.95 2.59 9.79
N GLU A 189 -24.43 3.21 10.87
CA GLU A 189 -25.08 3.22 12.18
C GLU A 189 -26.30 4.15 12.23
N ASP A 190 -26.21 5.37 11.63
CA ASP A 190 -27.26 6.39 11.72
C ASP A 190 -28.25 6.31 10.55
N GLU A 191 -27.80 5.92 9.35
CA GLU A 191 -28.63 5.89 8.15
C GLU A 191 -29.07 4.48 7.74
N GLY A 192 -28.52 3.43 8.39
CA GLY A 192 -28.80 2.04 8.05
C GLY A 192 -28.32 1.63 6.65
N LEU A 193 -27.34 2.36 6.10
CA LEU A 193 -26.82 2.11 4.77
C LEU A 193 -26.03 0.80 4.72
N SER A 194 -26.32 -0.06 3.76
CA SER A 194 -25.47 -1.23 3.48
C SER A 194 -24.18 -0.79 2.80
N VAL A 195 -23.03 -1.20 3.31
CA VAL A 195 -21.72 -0.83 2.75
C VAL A 195 -20.88 -2.07 2.52
N ILE A 196 -20.33 -2.21 1.33
CA ILE A 196 -19.29 -3.21 1.02
C ILE A 196 -17.99 -2.44 0.72
N VAL A 197 -16.94 -2.80 1.44
CA VAL A 197 -15.60 -2.24 1.23
C VAL A 197 -14.63 -3.32 0.79
N SER A 198 -13.85 -3.08 -0.25
CA SER A 198 -12.63 -3.85 -0.49
C SER A 198 -11.45 -3.15 0.20
N THR A 199 -10.60 -3.89 0.88
CA THR A 199 -9.41 -3.31 1.51
C THR A 199 -8.27 -4.33 1.59
N ALA A 200 -7.02 -3.82 1.53
CA ALA A 200 -5.81 -4.56 1.85
C ALA A 200 -5.40 -4.41 3.33
N TYR A 201 -6.08 -3.54 4.08
CA TYR A 201 -5.75 -3.22 5.46
C TYR A 201 -6.64 -3.98 6.44
N MET A 202 -6.05 -4.85 7.25
CA MET A 202 -6.78 -5.71 8.17
C MET A 202 -7.42 -4.94 9.34
N ASP A 203 -6.80 -3.84 9.78
CA ASP A 203 -7.35 -2.93 10.81
C ASP A 203 -8.65 -2.24 10.35
N GLU A 204 -8.84 -2.08 9.05
CA GLU A 204 -10.10 -1.60 8.46
C GLU A 204 -11.17 -2.70 8.45
N ALA A 205 -10.79 -3.90 8.04
CA ALA A 205 -11.68 -5.04 8.04
C ALA A 205 -12.17 -5.41 9.46
N GLU A 206 -11.36 -5.18 10.49
CA GLU A 206 -11.77 -5.38 11.89
C GLU A 206 -12.95 -4.50 12.35
N ARG A 207 -13.24 -3.42 11.60
CA ARG A 207 -14.39 -2.54 11.89
C ARG A 207 -15.68 -3.01 11.26
N SER A 208 -15.63 -4.05 10.45
CA SER A 208 -16.79 -4.58 9.72
C SER A 208 -17.58 -5.59 10.57
N SER A 209 -18.87 -5.74 10.27
CA SER A 209 -19.71 -6.78 10.88
C SER A 209 -19.37 -8.16 10.31
N GLN A 210 -19.01 -8.22 9.03
CA GLN A 210 -18.67 -9.44 8.31
C GLN A 210 -17.45 -9.21 7.41
N VAL A 211 -16.59 -10.21 7.33
CA VAL A 211 -15.39 -10.21 6.48
C VAL A 211 -15.40 -11.45 5.59
N PHE A 212 -15.13 -11.26 4.31
CA PHE A 212 -14.85 -12.33 3.34
C PHE A 212 -13.38 -12.29 2.97
N VAL A 213 -12.66 -13.36 3.26
CA VAL A 213 -11.25 -13.52 2.88
C VAL A 213 -11.21 -14.18 1.50
N MET A 214 -10.67 -13.50 0.51
CA MET A 214 -10.62 -13.92 -0.88
C MET A 214 -9.21 -14.25 -1.34
N GLN A 215 -9.07 -15.29 -2.16
CA GLN A 215 -7.83 -15.62 -2.87
C GLN A 215 -8.16 -16.41 -4.14
N GLY A 216 -7.45 -16.10 -5.26
CA GLY A 216 -7.62 -16.82 -6.51
C GLY A 216 -9.06 -16.84 -7.03
N GLY A 217 -9.82 -15.78 -6.79
CA GLY A 217 -11.22 -15.65 -7.20
C GLY A 217 -12.23 -16.41 -6.34
N ARG A 218 -11.83 -16.97 -5.19
CA ARG A 218 -12.68 -17.75 -4.28
C ARG A 218 -12.71 -17.14 -2.89
N VAL A 219 -13.76 -17.44 -2.12
CA VAL A 219 -13.80 -17.15 -0.68
C VAL A 219 -13.11 -18.29 0.06
N LEU A 220 -12.07 -17.98 0.82
CA LEU A 220 -11.34 -18.93 1.67
C LEU A 220 -11.98 -19.08 3.05
N ALA A 221 -12.47 -17.96 3.58
CA ALA A 221 -13.11 -17.90 4.88
C ALA A 221 -14.06 -16.70 4.94
N GLU A 222 -15.08 -16.82 5.77
CA GLU A 222 -16.04 -15.77 6.05
C GLU A 222 -16.45 -15.75 7.52
N GLY A 223 -16.90 -14.61 8.01
CA GLY A 223 -17.44 -14.47 9.36
C GLY A 223 -17.18 -13.11 9.97
N ALA A 224 -17.62 -12.94 11.21
CA ALA A 224 -17.27 -11.77 12.00
C ALA A 224 -15.75 -11.73 12.27
N PRO A 225 -15.12 -10.54 12.37
CA PRO A 225 -13.69 -10.40 12.65
C PRO A 225 -13.21 -11.24 13.84
N ALA A 226 -13.97 -11.26 14.93
CA ALA A 226 -13.65 -12.06 16.13
C ALA A 226 -13.60 -13.58 15.85
N THR A 227 -14.51 -14.09 15.02
CA THR A 227 -14.53 -15.51 14.61
C THR A 227 -13.34 -15.87 13.74
N LEU A 228 -12.94 -14.97 12.84
CA LEU A 228 -11.78 -15.19 11.99
C LEU A 228 -10.49 -15.12 12.81
N ARG A 229 -10.34 -14.13 13.71
CA ARG A 229 -9.21 -13.97 14.63
C ARG A 229 -8.94 -15.21 15.47
N ALA A 230 -10.02 -15.86 15.97
CA ALA A 230 -9.92 -17.05 16.79
C ALA A 230 -9.15 -18.21 16.11
N ARG A 231 -8.96 -18.19 14.77
CA ARG A 231 -8.13 -19.16 14.05
C ARG A 231 -6.64 -19.05 14.37
N ALA A 232 -6.19 -17.90 14.85
CA ALA A 232 -4.81 -17.65 15.26
C ALA A 232 -4.59 -17.85 16.77
N HIS A 233 -5.64 -18.23 17.51
CA HIS A 233 -5.56 -18.39 18.97
C HIS A 233 -4.48 -19.38 19.38
N GLY A 234 -3.60 -18.96 20.32
CA GLY A 234 -2.50 -19.76 20.82
C GLY A 234 -1.33 -19.97 19.83
N LEU A 235 -1.34 -19.29 18.66
CA LEU A 235 -0.27 -19.37 17.67
C LEU A 235 0.59 -18.10 17.61
N THR A 236 0.19 -17.03 18.30
CA THR A 236 0.81 -15.71 18.21
C THR A 236 1.70 -15.38 19.40
N TYR A 237 2.93 -14.95 19.12
CA TYR A 237 3.95 -14.68 20.11
C TYR A 237 4.71 -13.40 19.78
N SER A 238 5.42 -12.88 20.79
CA SER A 238 6.36 -11.76 20.67
C SER A 238 7.71 -12.15 21.26
N VAL A 239 8.78 -11.69 20.64
CA VAL A 239 10.16 -11.89 21.08
C VAL A 239 10.94 -10.59 20.93
N THR A 240 11.70 -10.21 21.96
CA THR A 240 12.56 -9.03 21.93
C THR A 240 13.87 -9.39 21.20
N PRO A 241 14.25 -8.63 20.16
CA PRO A 241 15.52 -8.85 19.48
C PRO A 241 16.70 -8.54 20.40
N PRO A 242 17.90 -9.12 20.14
CA PRO A 242 19.12 -8.77 20.86
C PRO A 242 19.40 -7.26 20.76
N PRO A 243 19.98 -6.61 21.81
CA PRO A 243 20.22 -5.17 21.83
C PRO A 243 21.04 -4.63 20.66
N ASP A 244 21.95 -5.45 20.12
CA ASP A 244 22.87 -5.08 19.04
C ASP A 244 22.34 -5.43 17.64
N ALA A 245 21.11 -5.95 17.53
CA ALA A 245 20.54 -6.37 16.26
C ALA A 245 19.18 -5.69 16.02
N PRO A 246 18.98 -5.04 14.86
CA PRO A 246 17.67 -4.46 14.52
C PRO A 246 16.61 -5.56 14.37
N ALA A 247 15.36 -5.24 14.76
CA ALA A 247 14.23 -6.17 14.74
C ALA A 247 14.01 -6.83 13.37
N ARG A 248 14.29 -6.12 12.28
CA ARG A 248 14.21 -6.63 10.91
C ARG A 248 15.09 -7.84 10.62
N ARG A 249 16.27 -7.98 11.29
CA ARG A 249 17.14 -9.14 11.11
C ARG A 249 16.55 -10.39 11.76
N LEU A 250 16.01 -10.25 12.96
CA LEU A 250 15.30 -11.34 13.62
C LEU A 250 14.06 -11.74 12.83
N GLN A 251 13.30 -10.76 12.35
CA GLN A 251 12.13 -10.99 11.49
C GLN A 251 12.49 -11.77 10.22
N ALA A 252 13.57 -11.38 9.52
CA ALA A 252 14.03 -12.08 8.32
C ALA A 252 14.39 -13.53 8.62
N ARG A 253 15.12 -13.78 9.71
CA ARG A 253 15.49 -15.14 10.17
C ARG A 253 14.26 -15.99 10.49
N LEU A 254 13.25 -15.41 11.12
CA LEU A 254 12.00 -16.11 11.44
C LEU A 254 11.22 -16.49 10.16
N ILE A 255 11.09 -15.57 9.22
CA ILE A 255 10.43 -15.84 7.93
C ILE A 255 11.16 -16.92 7.12
N ASP A 256 12.49 -17.01 7.25
CA ASP A 256 13.31 -18.01 6.56
C ASP A 256 13.18 -19.43 7.16
N ALA A 257 12.38 -19.59 8.21
CA ALA A 257 12.06 -20.87 8.84
C ALA A 257 10.58 -21.29 8.63
N PRO A 258 10.10 -21.49 7.37
CA PRO A 258 8.67 -21.72 7.07
C PRO A 258 8.08 -22.99 7.68
N GLY A 259 8.94 -23.95 8.09
CA GLY A 259 8.50 -25.15 8.83
C GLY A 259 8.15 -24.89 10.29
N LEU A 260 8.58 -23.76 10.86
CA LEU A 260 8.30 -23.37 12.25
C LEU A 260 7.43 -22.11 12.34
N ILE A 261 7.56 -21.20 11.40
CA ILE A 261 6.96 -19.86 11.41
C ILE A 261 6.05 -19.69 10.19
N VAL A 262 4.84 -19.19 10.44
CA VAL A 262 3.89 -18.79 9.40
C VAL A 262 4.23 -17.40 8.88
N ASP A 263 4.41 -16.44 9.80
CA ASP A 263 4.71 -15.03 9.51
C ASP A 263 5.46 -14.39 10.68
N ALA A 264 6.18 -13.29 10.42
CA ALA A 264 6.84 -12.49 11.43
C ALA A 264 6.91 -11.02 11.02
N VAL A 265 6.72 -10.09 11.97
CA VAL A 265 6.69 -8.63 11.76
C VAL A 265 7.37 -7.91 12.90
N PRO A 266 8.22 -6.91 12.64
CA PRO A 266 8.64 -5.98 13.69
C PRO A 266 7.43 -5.17 14.19
N GLN A 267 7.28 -5.06 15.49
CA GLN A 267 6.22 -4.28 16.11
C GLN A 267 6.63 -3.83 17.50
N GLY A 268 6.66 -2.53 17.72
CA GLY A 268 6.92 -1.96 19.04
C GLY A 268 8.35 -2.21 19.56
N GLY A 269 9.33 -2.38 18.66
CA GLY A 269 10.70 -2.74 19.03
C GLY A 269 10.93 -4.25 19.25
N ASP A 270 9.86 -5.04 19.31
CA ASP A 270 9.87 -6.49 19.35
C ASP A 270 9.62 -7.07 17.94
N VAL A 271 9.72 -8.40 17.82
CA VAL A 271 9.25 -9.13 16.65
C VAL A 271 8.06 -9.99 17.04
N ARG A 272 6.92 -9.66 16.51
CA ARG A 272 5.72 -10.47 16.55
C ARG A 272 5.85 -11.60 15.56
N PHE A 273 5.45 -12.82 15.92
CA PHE A 273 5.46 -13.95 15.01
C PHE A 273 4.32 -14.92 15.24
N ILE A 274 3.97 -15.65 14.19
CA ILE A 274 2.96 -16.70 14.20
C ILE A 274 3.70 -18.03 14.01
N ARG A 275 3.60 -18.92 14.99
CA ARG A 275 4.17 -20.26 14.87
C ARG A 275 3.31 -21.16 13.98
N GLN A 276 3.94 -22.12 13.30
CA GLN A 276 3.22 -23.18 12.62
C GLN A 276 2.44 -24.06 13.63
N PRO A 277 1.21 -24.47 13.31
CA PRO A 277 0.56 -25.52 14.07
C PRO A 277 1.44 -26.78 14.10
N GLY A 278 1.81 -27.23 15.32
CA GLY A 278 2.71 -28.37 15.50
C GLY A 278 4.22 -28.05 15.55
N ALA A 279 4.63 -26.79 15.42
CA ALA A 279 6.01 -26.41 15.69
C ALA A 279 6.41 -26.77 17.12
N THR A 280 7.58 -27.40 17.27
CA THR A 280 8.08 -27.82 18.59
C THR A 280 8.71 -26.64 19.33
N GLU A 281 8.53 -26.58 20.65
CA GLU A 281 9.18 -25.54 21.47
C GLU A 281 10.72 -25.60 21.35
N THR A 282 11.30 -26.79 21.29
CA THR A 282 12.74 -26.97 21.08
C THR A 282 13.20 -26.33 19.77
N GLY A 283 12.44 -26.50 18.68
CA GLY A 283 12.73 -25.88 17.39
C GLY A 283 12.65 -24.35 17.45
N LEU A 284 11.66 -23.80 18.15
CA LEU A 284 11.51 -22.35 18.34
C LEU A 284 12.66 -21.80 19.20
N HIS A 285 13.00 -22.45 20.31
CA HIS A 285 14.13 -22.01 21.14
C HIS A 285 15.46 -22.05 20.38
N ALA A 286 15.69 -23.05 19.54
CA ALA A 286 16.87 -23.10 18.68
C ALA A 286 16.90 -21.98 17.65
N LEU A 287 15.74 -21.69 17.02
CA LEU A 287 15.60 -20.60 16.04
C LEU A 287 15.80 -19.21 16.66
N LEU A 288 15.43 -19.05 17.94
CA LEU A 288 15.52 -17.79 18.69
C LEU A 288 16.82 -17.67 19.53
N ASP A 289 17.78 -18.58 19.36
CA ASP A 289 19.03 -18.63 20.14
C ASP A 289 18.78 -18.63 21.67
N GLY A 290 17.70 -19.27 22.11
CA GLY A 290 17.28 -19.31 23.49
C GLY A 290 16.63 -18.04 24.04
N ALA A 291 16.39 -17.01 23.20
CA ALA A 291 15.68 -15.80 23.62
C ALA A 291 14.27 -16.15 24.11
N PRO A 292 13.82 -15.56 25.24
CA PRO A 292 12.47 -15.78 25.75
C PRO A 292 11.44 -15.14 24.82
N PHE A 293 10.34 -15.83 24.61
CA PHE A 293 9.19 -15.31 23.86
C PHE A 293 7.92 -15.45 24.70
N ALA A 294 6.97 -14.54 24.48
CA ALA A 294 5.71 -14.49 25.23
C ALA A 294 4.51 -14.60 24.29
N ALA A 295 3.45 -15.28 24.74
CA ALA A 295 2.19 -15.27 24.02
C ALA A 295 1.58 -13.87 23.99
N ARG A 296 0.95 -13.50 22.88
CA ARG A 296 0.23 -12.24 22.71
C ARG A 296 -1.18 -12.49 22.17
N PRO A 297 -2.09 -11.51 22.32
CA PRO A 297 -3.38 -11.57 21.65
C PRO A 297 -3.22 -11.60 20.13
N GLU A 298 -4.04 -12.40 19.48
CA GLU A 298 -4.15 -12.49 18.03
C GLU A 298 -4.92 -11.29 17.45
N ASP A 299 -4.62 -10.91 16.21
CA ASP A 299 -5.39 -9.97 15.42
C ASP A 299 -5.87 -10.59 14.09
N LEU A 300 -6.64 -9.83 13.31
CA LEU A 300 -7.20 -10.32 12.05
C LEU A 300 -6.12 -10.61 11.00
N GLU A 301 -5.01 -9.86 11.02
CA GLU A 301 -3.89 -10.09 10.10
C GLU A 301 -3.20 -11.42 10.36
N ASP A 302 -3.11 -11.85 11.63
CA ASP A 302 -2.58 -13.18 11.98
C ASP A 302 -3.41 -14.30 11.34
N ALA A 303 -4.74 -14.23 11.50
CA ALA A 303 -5.65 -15.19 10.90
C ALA A 303 -5.60 -15.17 9.36
N PHE A 304 -5.51 -13.98 8.78
CA PHE A 304 -5.38 -13.78 7.34
C PHE A 304 -4.11 -14.44 6.80
N MET A 305 -2.95 -14.23 7.45
CA MET A 305 -1.68 -14.83 7.06
C MET A 305 -1.71 -16.36 7.18
N ILE A 306 -2.32 -16.91 8.22
CA ILE A 306 -2.51 -18.36 8.38
C ILE A 306 -3.32 -18.92 7.20
N LEU A 307 -4.45 -18.29 6.86
CA LEU A 307 -5.30 -18.73 5.77
C LEU A 307 -4.60 -18.72 4.41
N LEU A 308 -3.85 -17.65 4.11
CA LEU A 308 -3.09 -17.55 2.88
C LEU A 308 -1.98 -18.60 2.79
N ARG A 309 -1.26 -18.84 3.88
CA ARG A 309 -0.16 -19.81 3.92
C ARG A 309 -0.62 -21.26 3.80
N GLN A 310 -1.83 -21.56 4.25
CA GLN A 310 -2.47 -22.89 4.03
C GLN A 310 -2.75 -23.19 2.56
N GLN A 311 -2.79 -22.17 1.70
CA GLN A 311 -2.99 -22.29 0.25
C GLN A 311 -1.66 -22.22 -0.54
N ASP A 312 -0.52 -22.62 0.06
CA ASP A 312 0.82 -22.58 -0.54
C ASP A 312 1.30 -21.18 -1.00
N SER A 313 0.71 -20.10 -0.48
CA SER A 313 1.15 -18.73 -0.75
C SER A 313 2.47 -18.45 -0.03
N ALA A 314 3.58 -18.80 -0.64
CA ALA A 314 4.90 -18.53 -0.09
C ALA A 314 5.21 -17.01 -0.10
N ILE A 315 5.84 -16.52 0.98
CA ILE A 315 6.50 -15.21 0.94
C ILE A 315 7.68 -15.34 -0.02
N PRO A 316 7.74 -14.54 -1.09
CA PRO A 316 8.83 -14.65 -2.05
C PRO A 316 10.18 -14.56 -1.38
N ALA A 317 11.08 -15.49 -1.68
CA ALA A 317 12.45 -15.43 -1.18
C ALA A 317 13.13 -14.15 -1.68
N PRO A 318 13.94 -13.45 -0.86
CA PRO A 318 14.71 -12.33 -1.33
C PRO A 318 15.75 -12.89 -2.30
N VAL A 319 15.72 -12.42 -3.54
CA VAL A 319 16.77 -12.74 -4.49
C VAL A 319 17.70 -11.55 -4.55
N VAL A 320 18.69 -11.52 -3.68
CA VAL A 320 19.75 -10.50 -3.71
C VAL A 320 20.89 -11.05 -4.55
N SER A 321 21.13 -10.44 -5.71
CA SER A 321 22.45 -10.54 -6.33
C SER A 321 23.40 -9.80 -5.40
N THR A 322 24.32 -10.52 -4.76
CA THR A 322 25.41 -9.88 -4.01
C THR A 322 26.00 -8.77 -4.90
N PRO A 323 26.07 -7.53 -4.41
CA PRO A 323 26.89 -6.53 -5.10
C PRO A 323 28.28 -7.15 -5.21
N THR A 324 28.94 -6.94 -6.33
CA THR A 324 30.37 -7.20 -6.46
C THR A 324 31.04 -6.63 -5.21
N GLU A 325 31.89 -7.41 -4.53
CA GLU A 325 32.59 -7.06 -3.30
C GLU A 325 33.21 -5.65 -3.35
N THR A 326 32.39 -4.63 -3.22
CA THR A 326 32.85 -3.31 -2.86
C THR A 326 33.01 -3.36 -1.34
N VAL A 327 34.22 -3.62 -0.89
CA VAL A 327 34.61 -3.46 0.52
C VAL A 327 34.41 -1.98 0.82
N TRP A 328 33.27 -1.65 1.41
CA TRP A 328 32.97 -0.31 1.87
C TRP A 328 33.79 -0.05 3.12
N ASP A 329 34.57 1.02 3.11
CA ASP A 329 35.29 1.47 4.29
C ASP A 329 34.26 1.89 5.36
N ALA A 330 34.17 1.13 6.44
CA ALA A 330 33.24 1.40 7.55
C ALA A 330 33.53 2.76 8.24
N ASP A 331 34.76 3.27 8.10
CA ASP A 331 35.20 4.54 8.68
C ASP A 331 34.94 5.76 7.76
N ALA A 332 34.33 5.58 6.61
CA ALA A 332 34.16 6.64 5.58
C ALA A 332 33.12 7.72 5.91
N GLY A 333 32.55 7.75 7.12
CA GLY A 333 31.54 8.74 7.53
C GLY A 333 30.16 8.50 6.91
N PRO A 334 29.18 9.39 7.15
CA PRO A 334 27.81 9.25 6.64
C PRO A 334 27.78 9.33 5.10
N VAL A 335 26.94 8.49 4.49
CA VAL A 335 26.75 8.48 3.03
C VAL A 335 25.80 9.57 2.56
N ILE A 336 24.94 10.06 3.45
CA ILE A 336 24.07 11.23 3.25
C ILE A 336 24.29 12.18 4.41
N LEU A 337 24.55 13.45 4.11
CA LEU A 337 24.69 14.52 5.10
C LEU A 337 23.79 15.69 4.69
N VAL A 338 22.88 16.03 5.57
CA VAL A 338 21.92 17.14 5.40
C VAL A 338 22.07 18.11 6.57
N ARG A 339 22.30 19.41 6.28
CA ARG A 339 22.38 20.46 7.29
C ARG A 339 21.56 21.67 6.86
N ASP A 340 20.65 22.10 7.72
CA ASP A 340 19.81 23.27 7.58
C ASP A 340 19.13 23.37 6.20
N LEU A 341 18.66 22.23 5.70
CA LEU A 341 18.07 22.11 4.38
C LEU A 341 16.72 22.82 4.34
N VAL A 342 16.58 23.77 3.39
CA VAL A 342 15.34 24.53 3.18
C VAL A 342 14.89 24.44 1.75
N ARG A 343 13.58 24.29 1.54
CA ARG A 343 12.94 24.43 0.23
C ARG A 343 11.70 25.30 0.31
N ARG A 344 11.69 26.37 -0.49
CA ARG A 344 10.55 27.27 -0.66
C ARG A 344 10.02 27.25 -2.09
N PHE A 345 8.71 27.39 -2.22
CA PHE A 345 8.01 27.58 -3.49
C PHE A 345 7.20 28.89 -3.37
N GLY A 346 7.75 29.99 -3.87
CA GLY A 346 7.23 31.33 -3.58
C GLY A 346 7.23 31.56 -2.07
N ASP A 347 6.09 31.91 -1.51
CA ASP A 347 5.90 32.17 -0.07
C ASP A 347 5.71 30.88 0.75
N PHE A 348 5.48 29.74 0.09
CA PHE A 348 5.26 28.46 0.78
C PHE A 348 6.59 27.78 1.09
N THR A 349 6.83 27.46 2.38
CA THR A 349 7.99 26.69 2.82
C THR A 349 7.61 25.21 2.95
N ALA A 350 8.10 24.39 2.02
CA ALA A 350 7.82 22.96 2.00
C ALA A 350 8.77 22.13 2.89
N VAL A 351 10.00 22.64 3.11
CA VAL A 351 11.00 22.06 4.03
C VAL A 351 11.69 23.20 4.74
N ALA A 352 11.72 23.16 6.07
CA ALA A 352 12.24 24.21 6.92
C ALA A 352 13.38 23.65 7.80
N SER A 353 14.62 24.09 7.55
CA SER A 353 15.81 23.82 8.38
C SER A 353 15.98 22.37 8.84
N THR A 354 15.83 21.42 7.92
CA THR A 354 15.95 19.98 8.20
C THR A 354 17.42 19.57 8.23
N SER A 355 17.85 18.87 9.30
CA SER A 355 19.22 18.35 9.45
C SER A 355 19.19 16.90 9.91
N PHE A 356 19.93 16.03 9.21
CA PHE A 356 20.15 14.62 9.57
C PHE A 356 21.31 14.02 8.76
N GLU A 357 21.74 12.85 9.19
CA GLU A 357 22.76 12.06 8.49
C GLU A 357 22.29 10.61 8.38
N VAL A 358 22.75 9.90 7.35
CA VAL A 358 22.45 8.48 7.13
C VAL A 358 23.76 7.73 6.97
N ALA A 359 23.92 6.66 7.76
CA ALA A 359 25.08 5.79 7.70
C ALA A 359 25.04 4.85 6.49
N ARG A 360 26.18 4.26 6.11
CA ARG A 360 26.23 3.26 5.04
C ARG A 360 25.53 1.97 5.46
N GLY A 361 24.71 1.39 4.56
CA GLY A 361 23.96 0.17 4.83
C GLY A 361 22.79 0.32 5.80
N GLU A 362 22.49 1.58 6.21
CA GLU A 362 21.37 1.90 7.07
C GLU A 362 20.06 1.90 6.28
N ILE A 363 18.97 1.44 6.89
CA ILE A 363 17.60 1.70 6.46
C ILE A 363 17.08 2.89 7.28
N PHE A 364 16.98 4.05 6.63
CA PHE A 364 16.52 5.28 7.25
C PHE A 364 15.09 5.61 6.81
N GLY A 365 14.17 5.74 7.77
CA GLY A 365 12.77 6.06 7.54
C GLY A 365 12.49 7.58 7.69
N LEU A 366 11.86 8.20 6.70
CA LEU A 366 11.33 9.55 6.80
C LEU A 366 9.80 9.48 6.89
N LEU A 367 9.28 9.71 8.09
CA LEU A 367 7.88 9.55 8.44
C LEU A 367 7.17 10.91 8.50
N GLY A 368 5.85 10.88 8.34
CA GLY A 368 5.00 12.05 8.53
C GLY A 368 3.71 11.98 7.70
N PRO A 369 2.75 12.86 7.96
CA PRO A 369 1.50 12.92 7.20
C PRO A 369 1.73 13.37 5.75
N ASN A 370 0.68 13.26 4.93
CA ASN A 370 0.70 13.80 3.58
C ASN A 370 0.86 15.33 3.62
N GLY A 371 1.78 15.86 2.79
CA GLY A 371 2.11 17.29 2.80
C GLY A 371 3.20 17.70 3.81
N ALA A 372 3.72 16.80 4.63
CA ALA A 372 4.78 17.08 5.60
C ALA A 372 6.14 17.50 4.97
N GLY A 373 6.31 17.35 3.66
CA GLY A 373 7.57 17.68 2.96
C GLY A 373 8.44 16.48 2.61
N LYS A 374 8.07 15.24 2.98
CA LYS A 374 8.84 13.99 2.75
C LYS A 374 9.31 13.82 1.30
N THR A 375 8.36 13.79 0.35
CA THR A 375 8.66 13.65 -1.09
C THR A 375 9.53 14.82 -1.59
N THR A 376 9.34 16.04 -1.08
CA THR A 376 10.17 17.20 -1.41
C THR A 376 11.60 16.98 -0.94
N THR A 377 11.78 16.48 0.29
CA THR A 377 13.10 16.15 0.86
C THR A 377 13.77 15.06 0.02
N ILE A 378 13.10 13.94 -0.28
CA ILE A 378 13.67 12.89 -1.14
C ILE A 378 14.07 13.42 -2.53
N ARG A 379 13.24 14.24 -3.17
CA ARG A 379 13.56 14.83 -4.49
C ARG A 379 14.79 15.72 -4.44
N MET A 380 15.01 16.43 -3.33
CA MET A 380 16.25 17.17 -3.13
C MET A 380 17.45 16.23 -2.97
N LEU A 381 17.33 15.16 -2.17
CA LEU A 381 18.36 14.14 -1.98
C LEU A 381 18.72 13.42 -3.30
N CYS A 382 17.74 13.18 -4.16
CA CYS A 382 17.96 12.61 -5.50
C CYS A 382 18.52 13.62 -6.52
N GLY A 383 18.73 14.89 -6.13
CA GLY A 383 19.15 15.94 -7.05
C GLY A 383 18.13 16.28 -8.14
N LEU A 384 16.86 15.87 -7.97
CA LEU A 384 15.75 16.17 -8.88
C LEU A 384 15.16 17.56 -8.62
N LEU A 385 15.33 18.09 -7.40
CA LEU A 385 14.87 19.40 -6.99
C LEU A 385 16.04 20.15 -6.32
N PRO A 386 16.32 21.42 -6.69
CA PRO A 386 17.33 22.19 -5.99
C PRO A 386 16.86 22.63 -4.61
N ALA A 387 17.75 22.62 -3.61
CA ALA A 387 17.49 23.25 -2.33
C ALA A 387 17.50 24.79 -2.48
N THR A 388 16.70 25.49 -1.67
CA THR A 388 16.74 26.96 -1.58
C THR A 388 17.97 27.40 -0.79
N SER A 389 18.25 26.71 0.35
CA SER A 389 19.44 26.93 1.19
C SER A 389 19.81 25.65 1.92
N GLY A 390 20.89 25.68 2.68
CA GLY A 390 21.42 24.55 3.43
C GLY A 390 22.51 23.77 2.66
N HIS A 391 23.03 22.73 3.31
CA HIS A 391 24.08 21.87 2.79
C HIS A 391 23.54 20.46 2.55
N LEU A 392 23.90 19.87 1.41
CA LEU A 392 23.40 18.57 1.00
C LEU A 392 24.48 17.78 0.28
N GLU A 393 24.95 16.69 0.91
CA GLU A 393 25.88 15.72 0.33
C GLU A 393 25.23 14.35 0.23
N VAL A 394 25.41 13.69 -0.90
CA VAL A 394 24.91 12.32 -1.16
C VAL A 394 26.01 11.54 -1.88
N ALA A 395 26.32 10.36 -1.39
CA ALA A 395 27.43 9.53 -1.85
C ALA A 395 28.78 10.29 -1.84
N GLY A 396 29.00 11.16 -0.83
CA GLY A 396 30.20 11.99 -0.71
C GLY A 396 30.29 13.14 -1.72
N LEU A 397 29.19 13.44 -2.42
CA LEU A 397 29.14 14.47 -3.46
C LEU A 397 28.18 15.60 -3.07
N ASN A 398 28.65 16.84 -3.13
CA ASN A 398 27.80 18.02 -2.91
C ASN A 398 26.85 18.23 -4.09
N LEU A 399 25.54 18.13 -3.84
CA LEU A 399 24.52 18.22 -4.87
C LEU A 399 24.35 19.61 -5.50
N ARG A 400 24.97 20.65 -4.97
CA ARG A 400 25.01 21.95 -5.65
C ARG A 400 25.83 21.91 -6.93
N HIS A 401 26.88 21.07 -6.98
CA HIS A 401 27.86 21.05 -8.06
C HIS A 401 27.93 19.73 -8.82
N ALA A 402 27.61 18.59 -8.18
CA ALA A 402 27.85 17.25 -8.71
C ALA A 402 26.58 16.40 -8.88
N ARG A 403 25.43 17.02 -9.22
CA ARG A 403 24.13 16.30 -9.31
C ARG A 403 24.14 15.10 -10.26
N ALA A 404 24.77 15.23 -11.42
CA ALA A 404 24.78 14.16 -12.40
C ALA A 404 25.60 12.95 -11.92
N GLN A 405 26.73 13.19 -11.27
CA GLN A 405 27.59 12.15 -10.70
C GLN A 405 26.91 11.45 -9.52
N ALA A 406 26.23 12.21 -8.64
CA ALA A 406 25.47 11.65 -7.53
C ALA A 406 24.32 10.77 -8.05
N ARG A 407 23.56 11.24 -9.05
CA ARG A 407 22.45 10.46 -9.64
C ARG A 407 22.89 9.13 -10.26
N ALA A 408 24.11 9.03 -10.76
CA ALA A 408 24.66 7.76 -11.24
C ALA A 408 24.85 6.70 -10.14
N ARG A 409 24.89 7.12 -8.86
CA ARG A 409 25.05 6.25 -7.69
C ARG A 409 23.75 6.03 -6.91
N ILE A 410 22.64 6.59 -7.39
CA ILE A 410 21.36 6.61 -6.71
C ILE A 410 20.32 5.84 -7.53
N GLY A 411 19.57 4.95 -6.89
CA GLY A 411 18.31 4.43 -7.38
C GLY A 411 17.14 5.22 -6.77
N TYR A 412 16.09 5.48 -7.54
CA TYR A 412 14.88 6.14 -7.06
C TYR A 412 13.63 5.43 -7.53
N VAL A 413 12.78 5.09 -6.59
CA VAL A 413 11.45 4.50 -6.81
C VAL A 413 10.40 5.50 -6.35
N ALA A 414 9.65 6.04 -7.30
CA ALA A 414 8.62 7.04 -7.03
C ALA A 414 7.34 6.41 -6.47
N GLN A 415 6.59 7.17 -5.68
CA GLN A 415 5.29 6.79 -5.11
C GLN A 415 4.27 6.33 -6.19
N LYS A 416 4.17 7.10 -7.29
CA LYS A 416 3.32 6.71 -8.42
C LYS A 416 4.12 5.88 -9.40
N PHE A 417 3.47 4.84 -9.97
CA PHE A 417 4.08 4.05 -11.04
C PHE A 417 4.50 4.98 -12.20
N ALA A 418 5.78 5.29 -12.24
CA ALA A 418 6.38 6.26 -13.17
C ALA A 418 6.95 5.61 -14.43
N LEU A 419 6.70 4.32 -14.65
CA LEU A 419 7.18 3.57 -15.80
C LEU A 419 6.18 3.66 -16.97
N TYR A 420 6.67 3.38 -18.18
CA TYR A 420 5.86 3.45 -19.39
C TYR A 420 4.90 2.26 -19.48
N GLY A 421 3.62 2.47 -19.16
CA GLY A 421 2.61 1.41 -19.09
C GLY A 421 2.32 0.72 -20.42
N ASN A 422 2.57 1.38 -21.55
CA ASN A 422 2.45 0.84 -22.89
C ASN A 422 3.65 -0.03 -23.34
N LEU A 423 4.76 0.04 -22.62
CA LEU A 423 5.94 -0.77 -22.87
C LEU A 423 5.89 -2.08 -22.07
N THR A 424 6.58 -3.10 -22.57
CA THR A 424 6.82 -4.35 -21.84
C THR A 424 7.81 -4.13 -20.68
N VAL A 425 7.89 -5.09 -19.77
CA VAL A 425 8.89 -5.14 -18.70
C VAL A 425 10.31 -4.98 -19.28
N ARG A 426 10.65 -5.78 -20.31
CA ARG A 426 11.96 -5.73 -20.97
C ARG A 426 12.26 -4.37 -21.58
N GLU A 427 11.29 -3.76 -22.26
CA GLU A 427 11.45 -2.45 -22.89
C GLU A 427 11.67 -1.35 -21.85
N ASN A 428 10.92 -1.36 -20.73
CA ASN A 428 11.15 -0.45 -19.61
C ASN A 428 12.58 -0.61 -19.05
N LEU A 429 13.01 -1.84 -18.74
CA LEU A 429 14.35 -2.11 -18.23
C LEU A 429 15.45 -1.70 -19.23
N THR A 430 15.22 -1.89 -20.53
CA THR A 430 16.15 -1.46 -21.57
C THR A 430 16.26 0.05 -21.63
N PHE A 431 15.13 0.76 -21.59
CA PHE A 431 15.09 2.22 -21.62
C PHE A 431 15.83 2.83 -20.41
N PHE A 432 15.45 2.41 -19.20
CA PHE A 432 16.06 2.96 -17.98
C PHE A 432 17.52 2.53 -17.81
N GLY A 433 17.87 1.29 -18.20
CA GLY A 433 19.27 0.86 -18.20
C GLY A 433 20.14 1.71 -19.12
N GLY A 434 19.64 2.04 -20.31
CA GLY A 434 20.31 2.99 -21.21
C GLY A 434 20.43 4.39 -20.60
N ALA A 435 19.41 4.88 -19.92
CA ALA A 435 19.43 6.17 -19.22
C ALA A 435 20.47 6.21 -18.08
N TYR A 436 20.74 5.06 -17.44
CA TYR A 436 21.81 4.91 -16.45
C TYR A 436 23.19 4.59 -17.06
N GLY A 437 23.33 4.65 -18.38
CA GLY A 437 24.59 4.43 -19.08
C GLY A 437 24.97 2.97 -19.33
N LEU A 438 24.08 2.02 -19.06
CA LEU A 438 24.31 0.61 -19.37
C LEU A 438 24.07 0.36 -20.87
N ALA A 439 24.96 -0.42 -21.53
CA ALA A 439 24.84 -0.70 -22.95
C ALA A 439 25.29 -2.13 -23.30
N GLY A 440 24.93 -2.59 -24.49
CA GLY A 440 25.43 -3.79 -25.11
C GLY A 440 25.20 -5.07 -24.29
N ARG A 441 26.28 -5.85 -24.09
CA ARG A 441 26.25 -7.13 -23.36
C ARG A 441 25.98 -6.93 -21.86
N THR A 442 26.54 -5.90 -21.26
CA THR A 442 26.36 -5.56 -19.84
C THR A 442 24.88 -5.31 -19.54
N LEU A 443 24.21 -4.48 -20.33
CA LEU A 443 22.77 -4.22 -20.18
C LEU A 443 21.94 -5.51 -20.31
N ARG A 444 22.19 -6.31 -21.35
CA ARG A 444 21.44 -7.57 -21.55
C ARG A 444 21.60 -8.54 -20.39
N ASN A 445 22.83 -8.73 -19.90
CA ASN A 445 23.10 -9.61 -18.77
C ASN A 445 22.41 -9.11 -17.50
N ARG A 446 22.46 -7.79 -17.26
CA ARG A 446 21.86 -7.17 -16.09
C ARG A 446 20.32 -7.28 -16.10
N ILE A 447 19.70 -7.07 -17.27
CA ILE A 447 18.26 -7.28 -17.44
C ILE A 447 17.89 -8.74 -17.16
N ALA A 448 18.63 -9.71 -17.68
CA ALA A 448 18.35 -11.13 -17.43
C ALA A 448 18.45 -11.50 -15.94
N GLN A 449 19.44 -10.95 -15.23
CA GLN A 449 19.59 -11.15 -13.79
C GLN A 449 18.41 -10.56 -13.02
N ILE A 450 18.06 -9.30 -13.30
CA ILE A 450 17.03 -8.57 -12.56
C ILE A 450 15.63 -9.11 -12.83
N VAL A 451 15.32 -9.52 -14.05
CA VAL A 451 14.08 -10.19 -14.42
C VAL A 451 13.90 -11.48 -13.61
N LYS A 452 14.95 -12.30 -13.50
CA LYS A 452 14.94 -13.50 -12.67
C LYS A 452 14.82 -13.15 -11.18
N GLN A 453 15.55 -12.15 -10.71
CA GLN A 453 15.58 -11.71 -9.31
C GLN A 453 14.21 -11.27 -8.81
N PHE A 454 13.47 -10.53 -9.62
CA PHE A 454 12.17 -9.98 -9.26
C PHE A 454 10.99 -10.81 -9.75
N ASP A 455 11.25 -11.98 -10.32
CA ASP A 455 10.23 -12.89 -10.85
C ASP A 455 9.27 -12.16 -11.81
N LEU A 456 9.85 -11.50 -12.82
CA LEU A 456 9.12 -10.69 -13.78
C LEU A 456 8.99 -11.42 -15.12
N ASP A 457 7.82 -11.33 -15.75
CA ASP A 457 7.68 -11.73 -17.15
C ASP A 457 8.19 -10.61 -18.08
N PRO A 458 9.29 -10.80 -18.80
CA PRO A 458 9.86 -9.76 -19.64
C PRO A 458 8.97 -9.35 -20.81
N ALA A 459 8.01 -10.18 -21.23
CA ALA A 459 7.09 -9.90 -22.33
C ALA A 459 5.80 -9.18 -21.87
N ALA A 460 5.47 -9.23 -20.58
CA ALA A 460 4.26 -8.62 -20.05
C ALA A 460 4.26 -7.10 -20.22
N LYS A 461 3.12 -6.51 -20.60
CA LYS A 461 2.93 -5.05 -20.62
C LYS A 461 2.85 -4.51 -19.21
N SER A 462 3.71 -3.56 -18.89
CA SER A 462 3.88 -3.06 -17.52
C SER A 462 2.63 -2.37 -16.96
N GLY A 463 1.84 -1.72 -17.81
CA GLY A 463 0.59 -1.08 -17.38
C GLY A 463 -0.49 -2.07 -16.94
N LEU A 464 -0.44 -3.32 -17.42
CA LEU A 464 -1.41 -4.39 -17.11
C LEU A 464 -1.00 -5.24 -15.90
N LEU A 465 0.22 -5.07 -15.39
CA LEU A 465 0.69 -5.81 -14.22
C LEU A 465 -0.17 -5.49 -12.98
N PRO A 466 -0.41 -6.47 -12.09
CA PRO A 466 -0.92 -6.22 -10.75
C PRO A 466 -0.05 -5.24 -9.96
N ALA A 467 -0.59 -4.59 -8.92
CA ALA A 467 0.10 -3.55 -8.17
C ALA A 467 1.43 -4.04 -7.58
N GLY A 468 1.47 -5.23 -6.96
CA GLY A 468 2.70 -5.82 -6.43
C GLY A 468 3.77 -6.08 -7.49
N TYR A 469 3.39 -6.50 -8.72
CA TYR A 469 4.35 -6.67 -9.82
C TYR A 469 4.83 -5.34 -10.42
N LYS A 470 3.97 -4.32 -10.45
CA LYS A 470 4.38 -2.95 -10.80
C LYS A 470 5.45 -2.45 -9.83
N GLN A 471 5.27 -2.71 -8.54
CA GLN A 471 6.24 -2.35 -7.52
C GLN A 471 7.56 -3.10 -7.68
N ARG A 472 7.52 -4.41 -7.95
CA ARG A 472 8.72 -5.21 -8.27
C ARG A 472 9.46 -4.65 -9.49
N LEU A 473 8.75 -4.26 -10.54
CA LEU A 473 9.35 -3.66 -11.73
C LEU A 473 9.97 -2.30 -11.43
N ALA A 474 9.32 -1.46 -10.63
CA ALA A 474 9.86 -0.18 -10.21
C ALA A 474 11.17 -0.36 -9.40
N MET A 475 11.19 -1.31 -8.45
CA MET A 475 12.39 -1.71 -7.71
C MET A 475 13.50 -2.22 -8.65
N ALA A 476 13.15 -3.14 -9.56
CA ALA A 476 14.07 -3.70 -10.54
C ALA A 476 14.74 -2.60 -11.38
N THR A 477 13.95 -1.60 -11.79
CA THR A 477 14.43 -0.43 -12.53
C THR A 477 15.40 0.42 -11.70
N GLY A 478 15.05 0.71 -10.44
CA GLY A 478 15.89 1.47 -9.52
C GLY A 478 17.21 0.79 -9.16
N LEU A 479 17.25 -0.54 -9.22
CA LEU A 479 18.43 -1.37 -8.88
C LEU A 479 19.25 -1.81 -10.10
N LEU A 480 18.83 -1.47 -11.31
CA LEU A 480 19.41 -2.00 -12.55
C LEU A 480 20.90 -1.66 -12.70
N HIS A 481 21.30 -0.46 -12.28
CA HIS A 481 22.67 0.05 -12.36
C HIS A 481 23.49 -0.16 -11.07
N GLN A 482 22.98 -0.96 -10.12
CA GLN A 482 23.65 -1.28 -8.84
C GLN A 482 23.99 -0.03 -7.99
N PRO A 483 23.01 0.77 -7.60
CA PRO A 483 23.25 2.01 -6.85
C PRO A 483 23.78 1.71 -5.44
N GLU A 484 24.54 2.68 -4.88
CA GLU A 484 24.98 2.68 -3.48
C GLU A 484 23.84 3.05 -2.53
N ILE A 485 22.91 3.89 -3.01
CA ILE A 485 21.79 4.43 -2.24
C ILE A 485 20.51 4.20 -3.03
N LEU A 486 19.50 3.67 -2.35
CA LEU A 486 18.16 3.49 -2.89
C LEU A 486 17.16 4.36 -2.14
N PHE A 487 16.50 5.25 -2.86
CA PHE A 487 15.41 6.06 -2.35
C PHE A 487 14.07 5.47 -2.74
N LEU A 488 13.18 5.30 -1.76
CA LEU A 488 11.85 4.70 -1.91
C LEU A 488 10.80 5.67 -1.39
N ASP A 489 9.96 6.18 -2.28
CA ASP A 489 8.92 7.14 -1.91
C ASP A 489 7.57 6.43 -1.77
N GLU A 490 7.13 6.21 -0.52
CA GLU A 490 5.92 5.47 -0.13
C GLU A 490 5.73 4.14 -0.90
N PRO A 491 6.71 3.24 -0.86
CA PRO A 491 6.80 2.11 -1.79
C PRO A 491 5.74 1.04 -1.59
N THR A 492 5.10 0.96 -0.43
CA THR A 492 4.18 -0.12 -0.05
C THR A 492 2.72 0.34 0.05
N SER A 493 2.44 1.59 -0.37
CA SER A 493 1.08 2.11 -0.36
C SER A 493 0.16 1.30 -1.29
N GLY A 494 -0.90 0.72 -0.71
CA GLY A 494 -1.90 -0.07 -1.44
C GLY A 494 -1.47 -1.46 -1.86
N ILE A 495 -0.40 -2.03 -1.28
CA ILE A 495 -0.06 -3.44 -1.47
C ILE A 495 -0.55 -4.29 -0.28
N ASP A 496 -0.90 -5.52 -0.57
CA ASP A 496 -1.40 -6.47 0.42
C ASP A 496 -0.31 -6.90 1.44
N PRO A 497 -0.69 -7.45 2.61
CA PRO A 497 0.26 -7.87 3.65
C PRO A 497 1.32 -8.86 3.17
N LEU A 498 0.96 -9.84 2.33
CA LEU A 498 1.90 -10.84 1.84
C LEU A 498 2.98 -10.22 0.93
N ALA A 499 2.56 -9.37 -0.01
CA ALA A 499 3.46 -8.64 -0.89
C ALA A 499 4.34 -7.65 -0.09
N ARG A 500 3.79 -7.02 0.97
CA ARG A 500 4.53 -6.14 1.87
C ARG A 500 5.64 -6.90 2.60
N ARG A 501 5.39 -8.12 3.08
CA ARG A 501 6.43 -8.98 3.69
C ARG A 501 7.58 -9.26 2.72
N GLY A 502 7.25 -9.66 1.50
CA GLY A 502 8.25 -9.92 0.45
C GLY A 502 9.06 -8.68 0.09
N PHE A 503 8.41 -7.52 0.05
CA PHE A 503 9.07 -6.24 -0.20
C PHE A 503 10.10 -5.91 0.90
N TRP A 504 9.69 -5.90 2.18
CA TRP A 504 10.57 -5.58 3.30
C TRP A 504 11.69 -6.61 3.49
N ARG A 505 11.43 -7.88 3.19
CA ARG A 505 12.48 -8.91 3.15
C ARG A 505 13.56 -8.58 2.10
N THR A 506 13.15 -8.11 0.92
CA THR A 506 14.08 -7.66 -0.13
C THR A 506 14.87 -6.43 0.31
N ILE A 507 14.22 -5.45 0.95
CA ILE A 507 14.87 -4.25 1.48
C ILE A 507 15.91 -4.61 2.56
N THR A 508 15.55 -5.47 3.50
CA THR A 508 16.47 -5.94 4.55
C THR A 508 17.70 -6.61 3.94
N ALA A 509 17.50 -7.50 2.97
CA ALA A 509 18.60 -8.20 2.32
C ALA A 509 19.51 -7.26 1.49
N LEU A 510 18.95 -6.23 0.85
CA LEU A 510 19.72 -5.18 0.16
C LEU A 510 20.58 -4.37 1.15
N ALA A 511 20.03 -4.00 2.30
CA ALA A 511 20.76 -3.28 3.34
C ALA A 511 21.91 -4.12 3.93
N GLU A 512 21.68 -5.41 4.16
CA GLU A 512 22.71 -6.36 4.60
C GLU A 512 23.81 -6.56 3.55
N ALA A 513 23.47 -6.42 2.27
CA ALA A 513 24.43 -6.40 1.16
C ALA A 513 25.16 -5.05 1.01
N GLY A 514 24.93 -4.08 1.91
CA GLY A 514 25.63 -2.80 1.97
C GLY A 514 24.95 -1.64 1.21
N VAL A 515 23.77 -1.84 0.63
CA VAL A 515 22.99 -0.75 0.00
C VAL A 515 22.35 0.10 1.09
N THR A 516 22.59 1.41 1.07
CA THR A 516 21.90 2.35 1.97
C THR A 516 20.50 2.63 1.44
N ILE A 517 19.50 2.61 2.32
CA ILE A 517 18.10 2.77 1.91
C ILE A 517 17.46 3.92 2.67
N VAL A 518 16.82 4.82 1.94
CA VAL A 518 15.99 5.89 2.50
C VAL A 518 14.56 5.66 2.03
N VAL A 519 13.65 5.46 2.96
CA VAL A 519 12.23 5.21 2.67
C VAL A 519 11.37 6.30 3.27
N THR A 520 10.43 6.85 2.49
CA THR A 520 9.33 7.64 3.05
C THR A 520 8.13 6.74 3.29
N THR A 521 7.45 6.97 4.38
CA THR A 521 6.18 6.32 4.67
C THR A 521 5.31 7.19 5.59
N HIS A 522 4.04 6.94 5.59
CA HIS A 522 3.10 7.44 6.57
C HIS A 522 2.57 6.31 7.48
N PHE A 523 3.03 5.07 7.28
CA PHE A 523 2.68 3.91 8.09
C PHE A 523 3.70 3.72 9.21
N MET A 524 3.22 3.77 10.47
CA MET A 524 4.09 3.55 11.64
C MET A 524 4.65 2.13 11.69
N GLU A 525 3.90 1.14 11.20
CA GLU A 525 4.33 -0.26 11.12
C GLU A 525 5.57 -0.44 10.23
N GLU A 526 5.71 0.36 9.18
CA GLU A 526 6.86 0.31 8.28
C GLU A 526 8.11 0.94 8.91
N ALA A 527 7.91 1.90 9.79
CA ALA A 527 8.99 2.51 10.56
C ALA A 527 9.78 1.48 11.38
N GLU A 528 9.11 0.44 11.85
CA GLU A 528 9.71 -0.62 12.66
C GLU A 528 10.74 -1.48 11.90
N TYR A 529 10.74 -1.44 10.57
CA TYR A 529 11.78 -2.07 9.73
C TYR A 529 13.03 -1.20 9.57
N CYS A 530 12.95 0.08 9.94
CA CYS A 530 14.06 1.01 9.81
C CYS A 530 15.02 0.91 11.01
N ASP A 531 16.31 1.17 10.77
CA ASP A 531 17.30 1.27 11.83
C ASP A 531 17.13 2.57 12.61
N ARG A 532 16.89 3.67 11.88
CA ARG A 532 16.51 4.97 12.43
C ARG A 532 15.39 5.59 11.62
N ILE A 533 14.63 6.44 12.30
CA ILE A 533 13.54 7.19 11.69
C ILE A 533 13.64 8.68 12.03
N ALA A 534 13.13 9.49 11.12
CA ALA A 534 12.91 10.91 11.35
C ALA A 534 11.44 11.23 11.09
N ILE A 535 10.80 11.90 12.02
CA ILE A 535 9.41 12.37 11.88
C ILE A 535 9.42 13.79 11.37
N GLN A 536 8.76 14.02 10.24
CA GLN A 536 8.60 15.33 9.61
C GLN A 536 7.14 15.75 9.58
N ASP A 537 6.85 16.98 9.99
CA ASP A 537 5.53 17.59 9.86
C ASP A 537 5.66 19.07 9.48
N ALA A 538 4.75 19.54 8.62
CA ALA A 538 4.73 20.93 8.12
C ALA A 538 6.10 21.46 7.65
N GLY A 539 6.97 20.58 7.13
CA GLY A 539 8.31 20.89 6.66
C GLY A 539 9.39 20.90 7.76
N GLU A 540 9.03 20.70 9.01
CA GLU A 540 9.94 20.67 10.16
C GLU A 540 10.24 19.24 10.62
N MET A 541 11.45 19.03 11.16
CA MET A 541 11.86 17.77 11.77
C MET A 541 11.49 17.76 13.24
N LEU A 542 10.56 16.88 13.64
CA LEU A 542 10.04 16.80 15.01
C LEU A 542 10.87 15.88 15.91
N ALA A 543 11.32 14.76 15.38
CA ALA A 543 12.09 13.75 16.13
C ALA A 543 12.98 12.95 15.18
N ILE A 544 14.09 12.44 15.72
CA ILE A 544 15.00 11.49 15.05
C ILE A 544 15.56 10.52 16.09
N GLY A 545 15.68 9.25 15.71
CA GLY A 545 16.20 8.18 16.58
C GLY A 545 15.81 6.81 16.04
N SER A 546 16.11 5.75 16.79
CA SER A 546 15.54 4.43 16.51
C SER A 546 14.02 4.45 16.71
N PRO A 547 13.25 3.52 16.09
CA PRO A 547 11.80 3.44 16.29
C PRO A 547 11.40 3.42 17.76
N ARG A 548 12.16 2.70 18.60
CA ARG A 548 11.94 2.63 20.04
C ARG A 548 12.18 3.97 20.74
N GLU A 549 13.31 4.63 20.50
CA GLU A 549 13.63 5.94 21.08
C GLU A 549 12.60 7.01 20.73
N VAL A 550 12.10 6.99 19.50
CA VAL A 550 11.11 7.98 19.04
C VAL A 550 9.73 7.72 19.67
N ARG A 551 9.38 6.45 19.89
CA ARG A 551 8.12 6.09 20.55
C ARG A 551 8.12 6.40 22.04
N ASP A 552 9.26 6.22 22.71
CA ASP A 552 9.39 6.38 24.16
C ASP A 552 9.53 7.88 24.58
N ARG A 553 9.61 8.80 23.60
CA ARG A 553 9.57 10.27 23.78
C ARG A 553 8.14 10.79 23.85
#